data_81bc8564d62df4678c3e9b32c3815fb8
#
_entry.id   81bc8564d62df4678c3e9b32c3815fb8
#
_cell.length_a   1.000
_cell.length_b   1.000
_cell.length_c   1.000
_cell.angle_alpha   90.00
_cell.angle_beta   90.00
_cell.angle_gamma   90.00
#
_symmetry.space_group_name_H-M   'P 1'
#
loop_
_entity.id
_entity.type
_entity.pdbx_description
1 polymer ?
#
loop_
_entity_poly.entity_id
_entity_poly.type
_entity_poly.pdbx_seq_one_letter_code
_entity_poly.pdbx_strand_id
1 'polypeptide(L)'
;MSIIKTEHLTHIYSQGTPYERAALQDFNIEIEEGEFAGIIGHTGSGKSTFIQHLNGLLAPTEGKVYIDGEVVCAGRRDVGRFRLKVGLVFQYPEYQLFGETVAADVAFGPTNMGLPPEEVEKRVRESLRFVGLSEDMMEKSPFELSGGQKRRVAIAGVLAMDPKVLILDEPTAGLDPRGRDTILGEIREYHEERKNTVLLVSHSMEDIAQYAKKVLVIAEGKPAMYDTVENIFSRVEELTAMGL
;
A
#
# COMPACT_ATOMS: atom_id res chain seq x y z
N MET A 1 0.82 -3.73 19.35
CA MET A 1 -0.06 -4.88 19.01
C MET A 1 0.09 -5.13 17.50
N SER A 2 0.24 -6.40 17.07
CA SER A 2 0.42 -6.70 15.65
C SER A 2 -0.86 -6.40 14.88
N ILE A 3 -0.77 -5.49 13.89
CA ILE A 3 -1.88 -5.15 12.97
C ILE A 3 -1.87 -6.06 11.75
N ILE A 4 -0.68 -6.52 11.34
CA ILE A 4 -0.48 -7.45 10.23
C ILE A 4 0.28 -8.65 10.79
N LYS A 5 -0.22 -9.85 10.53
CA LYS A 5 0.49 -11.09 10.82
C LYS A 5 0.27 -12.10 9.69
N THR A 6 1.32 -12.82 9.32
CA THR A 6 1.21 -13.97 8.43
C THR A 6 1.76 -15.21 9.11
N GLU A 7 1.08 -16.33 8.90
CA GLU A 7 1.47 -17.65 9.41
C GLU A 7 1.56 -18.62 8.25
N HIS A 8 2.77 -19.11 7.96
CA HIS A 8 3.08 -20.08 6.91
C HIS A 8 2.50 -19.70 5.54
N LEU A 9 2.42 -18.37 5.25
CA LEU A 9 1.83 -17.87 4.01
C LEU A 9 2.62 -18.37 2.81
N THR A 10 1.98 -19.19 1.99
CA THR A 10 2.51 -19.72 0.74
C THR A 10 1.57 -19.37 -0.39
N HIS A 11 2.12 -18.91 -1.52
CA HIS A 11 1.36 -18.65 -2.72
C HIS A 11 2.06 -19.21 -3.96
N ILE A 12 1.35 -20.09 -4.67
CA ILE A 12 1.82 -20.76 -5.87
C ILE A 12 0.92 -20.34 -7.03
N TYR A 13 1.49 -19.64 -8.02
CA TYR A 13 0.79 -19.33 -9.27
C TYR A 13 0.74 -20.57 -10.18
N SER A 14 -0.36 -20.74 -10.91
CA SER A 14 -0.55 -21.80 -11.92
C SER A 14 -0.26 -23.20 -11.39
N GLN A 15 -0.67 -23.47 -10.13
CA GLN A 15 -0.44 -24.76 -9.46
C GLN A 15 -0.90 -25.96 -10.31
N GLY A 16 -0.07 -26.99 -10.39
CA GLY A 16 -0.33 -28.20 -11.16
C GLY A 16 -0.16 -28.07 -12.68
N THR A 17 0.40 -26.96 -13.15
CA THR A 17 0.72 -26.73 -14.56
C THR A 17 2.24 -26.64 -14.81
N PRO A 18 2.71 -26.76 -16.07
CA PRO A 18 4.13 -26.53 -16.38
C PRO A 18 4.66 -25.12 -16.07
N TYR A 19 3.77 -24.17 -15.79
CA TYR A 19 4.10 -22.78 -15.44
C TYR A 19 3.98 -22.51 -13.93
N GLU A 20 3.96 -23.56 -13.12
CA GLU A 20 3.90 -23.46 -11.66
C GLU A 20 5.10 -22.67 -11.14
N ARG A 21 4.79 -21.66 -10.31
CA ARG A 21 5.80 -20.81 -9.67
C ARG A 21 5.37 -20.44 -8.27
N ALA A 22 6.18 -20.83 -7.30
CA ALA A 22 6.03 -20.33 -5.93
C ALA A 22 6.51 -18.87 -5.85
N ALA A 23 5.60 -17.98 -5.48
CA ALA A 23 5.89 -16.55 -5.31
C ALA A 23 6.13 -16.19 -3.85
N LEU A 24 5.49 -16.88 -2.91
CA LEU A 24 5.75 -16.80 -1.48
C LEU A 24 5.87 -18.21 -0.92
N GLN A 25 6.78 -18.42 0.04
CA GLN A 25 7.06 -19.72 0.62
C GLN A 25 7.26 -19.57 2.13
N ASP A 26 6.36 -20.18 2.91
CA ASP A 26 6.45 -20.18 4.38
C ASP A 26 6.73 -18.78 4.97
N PHE A 27 5.99 -17.77 4.45
CA PHE A 27 6.23 -16.37 4.73
C PHE A 27 5.60 -16.00 6.09
N ASN A 28 6.43 -15.77 7.09
CA ASN A 28 6.04 -15.46 8.46
C ASN A 28 6.54 -14.06 8.84
N ILE A 29 5.64 -13.13 9.12
CA ILE A 29 5.96 -11.76 9.54
C ILE A 29 4.91 -11.21 10.50
N GLU A 30 5.33 -10.35 11.40
CA GLU A 30 4.45 -9.53 12.24
C GLU A 30 4.88 -8.07 12.13
N ILE A 31 3.90 -7.18 11.83
CA ILE A 31 4.09 -5.72 11.74
C ILE A 31 3.17 -5.08 12.77
N GLU A 32 3.70 -4.17 13.55
CA GLU A 32 2.95 -3.53 14.63
C GLU A 32 2.10 -2.37 14.12
N GLU A 33 1.02 -2.07 14.86
CA GLU A 33 0.15 -0.94 14.58
C GLU A 33 0.93 0.38 14.71
N GLY A 34 0.68 1.32 13.78
CA GLY A 34 1.32 2.62 13.75
C GLY A 34 2.77 2.60 13.24
N GLU A 35 3.26 1.51 12.66
CA GLU A 35 4.56 1.48 12.01
C GLU A 35 4.51 2.09 10.60
N PHE A 36 5.57 2.81 10.24
CA PHE A 36 5.89 3.15 8.85
C PHE A 36 7.02 2.22 8.41
N ALA A 37 6.70 1.18 7.62
CA ALA A 37 7.66 0.18 7.18
C ALA A 37 7.88 0.24 5.67
N GLY A 38 9.16 0.19 5.26
CA GLY A 38 9.55 0.00 3.88
C GLY A 38 9.54 -1.48 3.50
N ILE A 39 9.21 -1.78 2.25
CA ILE A 39 9.33 -3.13 1.68
C ILE A 39 10.26 -3.06 0.48
N ILE A 40 11.39 -3.76 0.56
CA ILE A 40 12.39 -3.83 -0.50
C ILE A 40 12.63 -5.27 -0.95
N GLY A 41 13.21 -5.43 -2.12
CA GLY A 41 13.54 -6.72 -2.71
C GLY A 41 13.67 -6.58 -4.23
N HIS A 42 14.43 -7.46 -4.87
CA HIS A 42 14.57 -7.46 -6.33
C HIS A 42 13.23 -7.70 -7.05
N THR A 43 13.17 -7.40 -8.34
CA THR A 43 11.99 -7.70 -9.16
C THR A 43 11.67 -9.19 -9.15
N GLY A 44 10.41 -9.53 -8.86
CA GLY A 44 9.98 -10.94 -8.76
C GLY A 44 10.29 -11.61 -7.42
N SER A 45 10.76 -10.89 -6.40
CA SER A 45 11.01 -11.45 -5.05
C SER A 45 9.74 -11.81 -4.27
N GLY A 46 8.56 -11.36 -4.73
CA GLY A 46 7.27 -11.63 -4.06
C GLY A 46 6.59 -10.43 -3.42
N LYS A 47 7.15 -9.20 -3.50
CA LYS A 47 6.58 -7.98 -2.88
C LYS A 47 5.11 -7.76 -3.25
N SER A 48 4.80 -7.66 -4.54
CA SER A 48 3.43 -7.39 -5.00
C SER A 48 2.47 -8.54 -4.64
N THR A 49 2.95 -9.79 -4.65
CA THR A 49 2.17 -10.94 -4.19
C THR A 49 1.84 -10.81 -2.70
N PHE A 50 2.82 -10.46 -1.87
CA PHE A 50 2.63 -10.26 -0.43
C PHE A 50 1.58 -9.17 -0.14
N ILE A 51 1.73 -7.97 -0.71
CA ILE A 51 0.79 -6.87 -0.44
C ILE A 51 -0.64 -7.16 -0.93
N GLN A 52 -0.80 -7.91 -2.02
CA GLN A 52 -2.11 -8.32 -2.52
C GLN A 52 -2.83 -9.33 -1.61
N HIS A 53 -2.09 -10.13 -0.83
CA HIS A 53 -2.68 -10.96 0.21
C HIS A 53 -3.20 -10.14 1.38
N LEU A 54 -2.51 -9.06 1.76
CA LEU A 54 -2.93 -8.20 2.87
C LEU A 54 -4.27 -7.51 2.59
N ASN A 55 -4.53 -7.15 1.32
CA ASN A 55 -5.79 -6.54 0.87
C ASN A 55 -6.87 -7.57 0.49
N GLY A 56 -6.56 -8.87 0.52
CA GLY A 56 -7.48 -9.94 0.14
C GLY A 56 -7.77 -10.01 -1.37
N LEU A 57 -6.89 -9.48 -2.22
CA LEU A 57 -6.95 -9.65 -3.68
C LEU A 57 -6.51 -11.05 -4.09
N LEU A 58 -5.54 -11.62 -3.37
CA LEU A 58 -5.10 -13.00 -3.54
C LEU A 58 -5.49 -13.84 -2.34
N ALA A 59 -5.84 -15.11 -2.59
CA ALA A 59 -6.01 -16.12 -1.56
C ALA A 59 -4.70 -16.89 -1.37
N PRO A 60 -4.27 -17.19 -0.13
CA PRO A 60 -3.15 -18.06 0.11
C PRO A 60 -3.39 -19.46 -0.49
N THR A 61 -2.34 -20.09 -1.01
CA THR A 61 -2.36 -21.53 -1.33
C THR A 61 -2.32 -22.32 -0.02
N GLU A 62 -1.47 -21.88 0.92
CA GLU A 62 -1.35 -22.42 2.27
C GLU A 62 -1.11 -21.30 3.27
N GLY A 63 -1.38 -21.56 4.55
CA GLY A 63 -1.18 -20.60 5.63
C GLY A 63 -2.31 -19.59 5.78
N LYS A 64 -2.05 -18.52 6.51
CA LYS A 64 -3.05 -17.50 6.86
C LYS A 64 -2.45 -16.10 6.90
N VAL A 65 -3.30 -15.12 6.61
CA VAL A 65 -3.03 -13.70 6.78
C VAL A 65 -4.03 -13.13 7.78
N TYR A 66 -3.54 -12.35 8.71
CA TYR A 66 -4.35 -11.67 9.71
C TYR A 66 -4.18 -10.16 9.57
N ILE A 67 -5.28 -9.45 9.59
CA ILE A 67 -5.34 -7.99 9.68
C ILE A 67 -6.19 -7.62 10.89
N ASP A 68 -5.62 -6.84 11.80
CA ASP A 68 -6.32 -6.40 13.00
C ASP A 68 -6.90 -7.59 13.81
N GLY A 69 -6.11 -8.67 13.90
CA GLY A 69 -6.47 -9.93 14.58
C GLY A 69 -7.48 -10.82 13.84
N GLU A 70 -8.01 -10.39 12.70
CA GLU A 70 -8.98 -11.16 11.91
C GLU A 70 -8.33 -11.82 10.69
N VAL A 71 -8.70 -13.07 10.40
CA VAL A 71 -8.19 -13.81 9.23
C VAL A 71 -8.75 -13.21 7.94
N VAL A 72 -7.88 -12.82 7.03
CA VAL A 72 -8.24 -12.36 5.68
C VAL A 72 -8.73 -13.53 4.84
N CYS A 73 -10.00 -13.53 4.49
CA CYS A 73 -10.65 -14.57 3.71
C CYS A 73 -10.85 -14.11 2.25
N ALA A 74 -9.78 -14.14 1.45
CA ALA A 74 -9.90 -13.80 0.03
C ALA A 74 -10.93 -14.68 -0.70
N GLY A 75 -11.67 -14.06 -1.63
CA GLY A 75 -12.68 -14.78 -2.43
C GLY A 75 -14.01 -15.05 -1.71
N ARG A 76 -14.18 -14.70 -0.43
CA ARG A 76 -15.45 -14.80 0.30
C ARG A 76 -16.23 -13.47 0.25
N ARG A 77 -17.55 -13.53 0.53
CA ARG A 77 -18.44 -12.35 0.55
C ARG A 77 -17.95 -11.25 1.51
N ASP A 78 -17.26 -11.62 2.58
CA ASP A 78 -16.76 -10.71 3.62
C ASP A 78 -15.43 -10.02 3.29
N VAL A 79 -14.79 -10.34 2.15
CA VAL A 79 -13.50 -9.73 1.78
C VAL A 79 -13.58 -8.21 1.65
N GLY A 80 -14.76 -7.68 1.31
CA GLY A 80 -15.01 -6.25 1.20
C GLY A 80 -14.62 -5.47 2.46
N ARG A 81 -14.95 -5.98 3.65
CA ARG A 81 -14.62 -5.33 4.92
C ARG A 81 -13.12 -5.22 5.20
N PHE A 82 -12.31 -6.18 4.70
CA PHE A 82 -10.85 -6.11 4.82
C PHE A 82 -10.27 -5.06 3.89
N ARG A 83 -10.84 -4.91 2.69
CA ARG A 83 -10.44 -3.86 1.74
C ARG A 83 -10.72 -2.45 2.26
N LEU A 84 -11.66 -2.30 3.17
CA LEU A 84 -11.90 -1.04 3.86
C LEU A 84 -10.87 -0.76 4.97
N LYS A 85 -10.33 -1.83 5.59
CA LYS A 85 -9.26 -1.71 6.60
C LYS A 85 -7.87 -1.54 5.97
N VAL A 86 -7.67 -2.07 4.76
CA VAL A 86 -6.37 -2.07 4.06
C VAL A 86 -6.53 -1.34 2.73
N GLY A 87 -6.15 -0.07 2.71
CA GLY A 87 -6.04 0.73 1.49
C GLY A 87 -4.81 0.31 0.69
N LEU A 88 -4.96 0.08 -0.60
CA LEU A 88 -3.88 -0.27 -1.51
C LEU A 88 -3.84 0.72 -2.67
N VAL A 89 -2.75 1.48 -2.75
CA VAL A 89 -2.41 2.32 -3.89
C VAL A 89 -1.48 1.51 -4.79
N PHE A 90 -1.94 1.18 -5.99
CA PHE A 90 -1.16 0.44 -6.98
C PHE A 90 -0.13 1.32 -7.68
N GLN A 91 0.83 0.71 -8.34
CA GLN A 91 1.74 1.39 -9.25
C GLN A 91 0.95 2.07 -10.38
N TYR A 92 1.26 3.35 -10.68
CA TYR A 92 0.53 4.20 -11.62
C TYR A 92 -0.99 4.30 -11.31
N PRO A 93 -1.36 4.74 -10.10
CA PRO A 93 -2.76 4.75 -9.66
C PRO A 93 -3.64 5.71 -10.49
N GLU A 94 -3.05 6.68 -11.19
CA GLU A 94 -3.72 7.60 -12.09
C GLU A 94 -4.48 6.94 -13.24
N TYR A 95 -4.14 5.70 -13.59
CA TYR A 95 -4.88 4.94 -14.60
C TYR A 95 -6.17 4.31 -14.07
N GLN A 96 -6.42 4.39 -12.78
CA GLN A 96 -7.62 3.84 -12.14
C GLN A 96 -8.74 4.86 -11.94
N LEU A 97 -8.52 6.13 -12.32
CA LEU A 97 -9.52 7.18 -12.23
C LEU A 97 -10.65 6.96 -13.25
N PHE A 98 -11.89 7.05 -12.79
CA PHE A 98 -13.09 6.79 -13.60
C PHE A 98 -14.25 7.75 -13.33
N GLY A 99 -14.17 8.57 -12.28
CA GLY A 99 -15.20 9.52 -11.89
C GLY A 99 -15.39 10.64 -12.90
N GLU A 100 -16.58 11.21 -12.98
CA GLU A 100 -16.86 12.39 -13.81
C GLU A 100 -16.18 13.63 -13.24
N THR A 101 -16.06 13.72 -11.92
CA THR A 101 -15.36 14.77 -11.19
C THR A 101 -14.37 14.19 -10.19
N VAL A 102 -13.39 15.00 -9.77
CA VAL A 102 -12.45 14.64 -8.70
C VAL A 102 -13.19 14.26 -7.42
N ALA A 103 -14.22 15.05 -7.05
CA ALA A 103 -15.01 14.75 -5.86
C ALA A 103 -15.73 13.39 -5.97
N ALA A 104 -16.31 13.07 -7.14
CA ALA A 104 -16.99 11.81 -7.36
C ALA A 104 -16.05 10.61 -7.29
N ASP A 105 -14.84 10.75 -7.83
CA ASP A 105 -13.82 9.71 -7.80
C ASP A 105 -13.36 9.43 -6.36
N VAL A 106 -13.00 10.47 -5.61
CA VAL A 106 -12.55 10.36 -4.21
C VAL A 106 -13.68 9.88 -3.29
N ALA A 107 -14.93 10.27 -3.54
CA ALA A 107 -16.09 9.87 -2.77
C ALA A 107 -16.48 8.39 -2.95
N PHE A 108 -15.99 7.72 -3.98
CA PHE A 108 -16.40 6.35 -4.33
C PHE A 108 -16.19 5.35 -3.18
N GLY A 109 -15.01 5.36 -2.57
CA GLY A 109 -14.69 4.50 -1.43
C GLY A 109 -15.62 4.75 -0.23
N PRO A 110 -15.67 5.96 0.33
CA PRO A 110 -16.54 6.33 1.44
C PRO A 110 -18.03 6.06 1.18
N THR A 111 -18.51 6.29 -0.03
CA THR A 111 -19.90 5.98 -0.42
C THR A 111 -20.19 4.48 -0.35
N ASN A 112 -19.27 3.65 -0.84
CA ASN A 112 -19.37 2.19 -0.76
C ASN A 112 -19.26 1.65 0.68
N MET A 113 -18.67 2.42 1.58
CA MET A 113 -18.70 2.12 3.02
C MET A 113 -20.08 2.36 3.65
N GLY A 114 -21.00 2.98 2.92
CA GLY A 114 -22.34 3.34 3.43
C GLY A 114 -22.32 4.52 4.39
N LEU A 115 -21.33 5.39 4.30
CA LEU A 115 -21.24 6.59 5.14
C LEU A 115 -22.30 7.62 4.77
N PRO A 116 -22.78 8.43 5.74
CA PRO A 116 -23.68 9.54 5.45
C PRO A 116 -23.06 10.56 4.49
N PRO A 117 -23.84 11.23 3.62
CA PRO A 117 -23.31 12.19 2.64
C PRO A 117 -22.41 13.27 3.22
N GLU A 118 -22.75 13.79 4.40
CA GLU A 118 -21.96 14.81 5.11
C GLU A 118 -20.57 14.28 5.51
N GLU A 119 -20.48 13.03 5.97
CA GLU A 119 -19.21 12.40 6.31
C GLU A 119 -18.40 12.08 5.05
N VAL A 120 -19.05 11.67 3.95
CA VAL A 120 -18.40 11.45 2.65
C VAL A 120 -17.76 12.76 2.17
N GLU A 121 -18.51 13.87 2.15
CA GLU A 121 -18.01 15.17 1.71
C GLU A 121 -16.83 15.63 2.57
N LYS A 122 -16.93 15.50 3.89
CA LYS A 122 -15.86 15.83 4.82
C LYS A 122 -14.59 15.04 4.50
N ARG A 123 -14.69 13.72 4.31
CA ARG A 123 -13.56 12.84 3.99
C ARG A 123 -12.93 13.19 2.64
N VAL A 124 -13.72 13.54 1.64
CA VAL A 124 -13.24 14.02 0.35
C VAL A 124 -12.36 15.27 0.53
N ARG A 125 -12.86 16.29 1.25
CA ARG A 125 -12.11 17.52 1.50
C ARG A 125 -10.82 17.27 2.27
N GLU A 126 -10.88 16.48 3.34
CA GLU A 126 -9.71 16.14 4.14
C GLU A 126 -8.67 15.39 3.31
N SER A 127 -9.08 14.44 2.49
CA SER A 127 -8.16 13.64 1.66
C SER A 127 -7.50 14.46 0.57
N LEU A 128 -8.23 15.39 -0.06
CA LEU A 128 -7.66 16.33 -1.02
C LEU A 128 -6.62 17.26 -0.36
N ARG A 129 -6.90 17.72 0.87
CA ARG A 129 -5.94 18.50 1.65
C ARG A 129 -4.64 17.71 1.89
N PHE A 130 -4.74 16.43 2.30
CA PHE A 130 -3.56 15.58 2.55
C PHE A 130 -2.67 15.38 1.33
N VAL A 131 -3.25 15.40 0.13
CA VAL A 131 -2.48 15.27 -1.10
C VAL A 131 -2.20 16.63 -1.77
N GLY A 132 -2.29 17.74 -1.03
CA GLY A 132 -1.97 19.08 -1.50
C GLY A 132 -2.81 19.56 -2.69
N LEU A 133 -4.04 19.07 -2.83
CA LEU A 133 -5.00 19.54 -3.82
C LEU A 133 -6.00 20.51 -3.20
N SER A 134 -6.23 21.63 -3.89
CA SER A 134 -7.19 22.63 -3.46
C SER A 134 -8.64 22.23 -3.76
N GLU A 135 -9.58 22.73 -2.98
CA GLU A 135 -11.01 22.40 -3.11
C GLU A 135 -11.63 22.83 -4.45
N ASP A 136 -11.07 23.85 -5.12
CA ASP A 136 -11.53 24.27 -6.45
C ASP A 136 -11.31 23.19 -7.53
N MET A 137 -10.55 22.15 -7.22
CA MET A 137 -10.39 21.00 -8.09
C MET A 137 -11.53 20.00 -8.03
N MET A 138 -12.39 20.04 -7.00
CA MET A 138 -13.41 19.04 -6.73
C MET A 138 -14.36 18.83 -7.91
N GLU A 139 -14.75 19.92 -8.59
CA GLU A 139 -15.69 19.90 -9.72
C GLU A 139 -15.02 19.66 -11.09
N LYS A 140 -13.68 19.63 -11.14
CA LYS A 140 -12.95 19.37 -12.38
C LYS A 140 -13.02 17.90 -12.75
N SER A 141 -13.00 17.62 -14.06
CA SER A 141 -12.83 16.25 -14.53
C SER A 141 -11.41 15.76 -14.21
N PRO A 142 -11.23 14.56 -13.64
CA PRO A 142 -9.90 13.98 -13.45
C PRO A 142 -9.08 13.90 -14.74
N PHE A 143 -9.74 13.78 -15.90
CA PHE A 143 -9.09 13.66 -17.21
C PHE A 143 -8.44 14.97 -17.70
N GLU A 144 -8.84 16.11 -17.16
CA GLU A 144 -8.26 17.44 -17.47
C GLU A 144 -7.02 17.77 -16.64
N LEU A 145 -6.72 16.94 -15.62
CA LEU A 145 -5.61 17.17 -14.69
C LEU A 145 -4.26 16.72 -15.28
N SER A 146 -3.18 17.31 -14.78
CA SER A 146 -1.82 16.81 -15.04
C SER A 146 -1.62 15.42 -14.45
N GLY A 147 -0.63 14.65 -14.94
CA GLY A 147 -0.34 13.30 -14.44
C GLY A 147 -0.08 13.27 -12.92
N GLY A 148 0.66 14.25 -12.38
CA GLY A 148 0.91 14.36 -10.95
C GLY A 148 -0.37 14.68 -10.15
N GLN A 149 -1.26 15.53 -10.67
CA GLN A 149 -2.55 15.79 -10.04
C GLN A 149 -3.47 14.57 -10.08
N LYS A 150 -3.53 13.84 -11.20
CA LYS A 150 -4.28 12.58 -11.31
C LYS A 150 -3.83 11.57 -10.26
N ARG A 151 -2.50 11.40 -10.11
CA ARG A 151 -1.92 10.51 -9.09
C ARG A 151 -2.35 10.88 -7.69
N ARG A 152 -2.32 12.17 -7.35
CA ARG A 152 -2.79 12.67 -6.05
C ARG A 152 -4.28 12.42 -5.83
N VAL A 153 -5.12 12.61 -6.85
CA VAL A 153 -6.56 12.27 -6.77
C VAL A 153 -6.75 10.78 -6.49
N ALA A 154 -6.03 9.90 -7.17
CA ALA A 154 -6.11 8.46 -6.94
C ALA A 154 -5.66 8.05 -5.53
N ILE A 155 -4.57 8.67 -5.02
CA ILE A 155 -4.14 8.48 -3.63
C ILE A 155 -5.21 8.99 -2.67
N ALA A 156 -5.77 10.20 -2.90
CA ALA A 156 -6.84 10.76 -2.07
C ALA A 156 -8.06 9.83 -1.97
N GLY A 157 -8.42 9.15 -3.07
CA GLY A 157 -9.51 8.17 -3.08
C GLY A 157 -9.29 7.00 -2.11
N VAL A 158 -8.03 6.58 -1.94
CA VAL A 158 -7.68 5.55 -0.95
C VAL A 158 -7.66 6.13 0.46
N LEU A 159 -7.08 7.34 0.66
CA LEU A 159 -7.02 8.00 1.96
C LEU A 159 -8.43 8.33 2.51
N ALA A 160 -9.39 8.64 1.63
CA ALA A 160 -10.77 8.94 2.02
C ALA A 160 -11.48 7.78 2.72
N MET A 161 -11.04 6.55 2.52
CA MET A 161 -11.53 5.39 3.26
C MET A 161 -11.04 5.34 4.71
N ASP A 162 -10.03 6.14 5.07
CA ASP A 162 -9.36 6.17 6.38
C ASP A 162 -8.89 4.78 6.83
N PRO A 163 -8.03 4.11 6.02
CA PRO A 163 -7.63 2.74 6.26
C PRO A 163 -6.69 2.62 7.48
N LYS A 164 -6.83 1.53 8.26
CA LYS A 164 -5.90 1.20 9.35
C LYS A 164 -4.49 0.87 8.83
N VAL A 165 -4.42 0.26 7.65
CA VAL A 165 -3.18 -0.07 6.95
C VAL A 165 -3.23 0.57 5.57
N LEU A 166 -2.29 1.44 5.26
CA LEU A 166 -2.09 2.04 3.94
C LEU A 166 -0.90 1.38 3.26
N ILE A 167 -1.12 0.76 2.13
CA ILE A 167 -0.08 0.14 1.30
C ILE A 167 0.10 0.97 0.05
N LEU A 168 1.35 1.29 -0.26
CA LEU A 168 1.74 2.09 -1.42
C LEU A 168 2.73 1.27 -2.25
N ASP A 169 2.29 0.81 -3.42
CA ASP A 169 3.13 0.05 -4.36
C ASP A 169 3.76 1.01 -5.37
N GLU A 170 5.00 1.41 -5.11
CA GLU A 170 5.79 2.33 -5.93
C GLU A 170 5.05 3.65 -6.25
N PRO A 171 4.55 4.39 -5.25
CA PRO A 171 3.69 5.55 -5.48
C PRO A 171 4.40 6.68 -6.22
N THR A 172 5.73 6.68 -6.25
CA THR A 172 6.59 7.73 -6.84
C THR A 172 7.19 7.34 -8.19
N ALA A 173 6.85 6.16 -8.72
CA ALA A 173 7.38 5.69 -10.00
C ALA A 173 7.14 6.70 -11.14
N GLY A 174 8.19 7.07 -11.86
CA GLY A 174 8.13 8.00 -13.00
C GLY A 174 7.99 9.47 -12.63
N LEU A 175 8.04 9.84 -11.34
CA LEU A 175 8.07 11.24 -10.90
C LEU A 175 9.48 11.80 -10.86
N ASP A 176 9.57 13.11 -11.04
CA ASP A 176 10.79 13.86 -10.75
C ASP A 176 11.08 13.91 -9.23
N PRO A 177 12.29 14.27 -8.79
CA PRO A 177 12.63 14.30 -7.36
C PRO A 177 11.69 15.16 -6.53
N ARG A 178 11.25 16.32 -7.03
CA ARG A 178 10.34 17.21 -6.28
C ARG A 178 8.95 16.60 -6.10
N GLY A 179 8.41 16.00 -7.18
CA GLY A 179 7.12 15.31 -7.13
C GLY A 179 7.15 14.12 -6.16
N ARG A 180 8.28 13.39 -6.12
CA ARG A 180 8.53 12.30 -5.19
C ARG A 180 8.51 12.77 -3.74
N ASP A 181 9.34 13.76 -3.41
CA ASP A 181 9.43 14.32 -2.04
C ASP A 181 8.09 14.88 -1.58
N THR A 182 7.34 15.51 -2.48
CA THR A 182 6.03 16.05 -2.16
C THR A 182 5.06 14.94 -1.77
N ILE A 183 4.89 13.90 -2.59
CA ILE A 183 3.95 12.80 -2.31
C ILE A 183 4.34 12.05 -1.04
N LEU A 184 5.62 11.70 -0.86
CA LEU A 184 6.06 10.97 0.32
C LEU A 184 5.96 11.82 1.60
N GLY A 185 6.21 13.14 1.50
CA GLY A 185 5.98 14.08 2.58
C GLY A 185 4.51 14.15 3.01
N GLU A 186 3.59 14.25 2.05
CA GLU A 186 2.14 14.25 2.27
C GLU A 186 1.66 12.93 2.93
N ILE A 187 2.20 11.79 2.49
CA ILE A 187 1.90 10.47 3.09
C ILE A 187 2.42 10.39 4.53
N ARG A 188 3.62 10.92 4.79
CA ARG A 188 4.16 10.97 6.16
C ARG A 188 3.30 11.84 7.07
N GLU A 189 2.87 13.01 6.61
CA GLU A 189 1.96 13.89 7.36
C GLU A 189 0.64 13.18 7.68
N TYR A 190 0.04 12.49 6.70
CA TYR A 190 -1.14 11.66 6.88
C TYR A 190 -0.93 10.58 7.95
N HIS A 191 0.18 9.84 7.87
CA HIS A 191 0.54 8.84 8.86
C HIS A 191 0.70 9.42 10.27
N GLU A 192 1.39 10.57 10.39
CA GLU A 192 1.60 11.23 11.67
C GLU A 192 0.30 11.75 12.29
N GLU A 193 -0.64 12.21 11.48
CA GLU A 193 -1.96 12.68 11.94
C GLU A 193 -2.89 11.52 12.29
N ARG A 194 -2.99 10.50 11.43
CA ARG A 194 -3.94 9.39 11.58
C ARG A 194 -3.41 8.24 12.45
N LYS A 195 -2.10 8.17 12.68
CA LYS A 195 -1.45 7.07 13.41
C LYS A 195 -1.72 5.68 12.83
N ASN A 196 -2.06 5.60 11.54
CA ASN A 196 -2.27 4.36 10.82
C ASN A 196 -0.94 3.66 10.51
N THR A 197 -0.98 2.41 10.08
CA THR A 197 0.21 1.68 9.63
C THR A 197 0.43 1.95 8.16
N VAL A 198 1.67 2.23 7.75
CA VAL A 198 2.03 2.47 6.35
C VAL A 198 3.05 1.45 5.88
N LEU A 199 2.79 0.81 4.73
CA LEU A 199 3.73 -0.04 4.02
C LEU A 199 4.11 0.63 2.69
N LEU A 200 5.36 1.03 2.56
CA LEU A 200 5.90 1.66 1.35
C LEU A 200 6.76 0.64 0.58
N VAL A 201 6.26 0.17 -0.54
CA VAL A 201 7.07 -0.61 -1.49
C VAL A 201 7.80 0.38 -2.40
N SER A 202 9.12 0.31 -2.42
CA SER A 202 9.95 1.16 -3.28
C SER A 202 11.22 0.45 -3.72
N HIS A 203 11.68 0.77 -4.92
CA HIS A 203 13.02 0.42 -5.41
C HIS A 203 14.08 1.48 -5.01
N SER A 204 13.66 2.64 -4.51
CA SER A 204 14.54 3.69 -4.02
C SER A 204 14.91 3.44 -2.56
N MET A 205 16.15 3.03 -2.32
CA MET A 205 16.69 2.87 -0.96
C MET A 205 16.71 4.21 -0.21
N GLU A 206 16.87 5.32 -0.94
CA GLU A 206 16.85 6.68 -0.40
C GLU A 206 15.47 7.03 0.16
N ASP A 207 14.39 6.76 -0.59
CA ASP A 207 13.02 6.98 -0.12
C ASP A 207 12.74 6.15 1.14
N ILE A 208 13.15 4.87 1.13
CA ILE A 208 12.97 3.99 2.29
C ILE A 208 13.76 4.52 3.50
N ALA A 209 15.02 4.91 3.31
CA ALA A 209 15.86 5.44 4.38
C ALA A 209 15.31 6.75 4.99
N GLN A 210 14.69 7.59 4.17
CA GLN A 210 14.17 8.89 4.59
C GLN A 210 12.81 8.81 5.30
N TYR A 211 11.93 7.90 4.87
CA TYR A 211 10.53 7.89 5.31
C TYR A 211 10.15 6.72 6.21
N ALA A 212 10.77 5.55 6.05
CA ALA A 212 10.46 4.38 6.87
C ALA A 212 11.24 4.37 8.20
N LYS A 213 10.68 3.68 9.19
CA LYS A 213 11.36 3.37 10.47
C LYS A 213 11.93 1.96 10.49
N LYS A 214 11.23 1.02 9.87
CA LYS A 214 11.65 -0.37 9.71
C LYS A 214 11.63 -0.76 8.23
N VAL A 215 12.37 -1.81 7.89
CA VAL A 215 12.44 -2.33 6.53
C VAL A 215 12.24 -3.83 6.54
N LEU A 216 11.30 -4.29 5.71
CA LEU A 216 11.12 -5.69 5.35
C LEU A 216 11.87 -5.96 4.04
N VAL A 217 12.86 -6.82 4.08
CA VAL A 217 13.57 -7.32 2.91
C VAL A 217 12.93 -8.62 2.48
N ILE A 218 12.43 -8.68 1.24
CA ILE A 218 11.87 -9.90 0.66
C ILE A 218 12.84 -10.44 -0.39
N ALA A 219 13.30 -11.67 -0.19
CA ALA A 219 14.15 -12.39 -1.12
C ALA A 219 13.60 -13.80 -1.35
N GLU A 220 13.54 -14.23 -2.61
CA GLU A 220 13.10 -15.59 -3.01
C GLU A 220 11.76 -16.02 -2.40
N GLY A 221 10.80 -15.09 -2.28
CA GLY A 221 9.48 -15.36 -1.72
C GLY A 221 9.45 -15.52 -0.20
N LYS A 222 10.50 -15.11 0.53
CA LYS A 222 10.61 -15.19 1.98
C LYS A 222 10.94 -13.84 2.61
N PRO A 223 10.52 -13.59 3.86
CA PRO A 223 10.99 -12.46 4.64
C PRO A 223 12.45 -12.73 5.06
N ALA A 224 13.40 -12.15 4.34
CA ALA A 224 14.82 -12.35 4.61
C ALA A 224 15.28 -11.59 5.85
N MET A 225 14.80 -10.35 6.02
CA MET A 225 15.11 -9.49 7.17
C MET A 225 13.92 -8.59 7.49
N TYR A 226 13.74 -8.27 8.76
CA TYR A 226 12.81 -7.23 9.22
C TYR A 226 13.39 -6.54 10.46
N ASP A 227 13.86 -5.31 10.31
CA ASP A 227 14.54 -4.56 11.37
C ASP A 227 14.45 -3.04 11.09
N THR A 228 15.06 -2.23 11.96
CA THR A 228 15.18 -0.79 11.73
C THR A 228 15.97 -0.48 10.45
N VAL A 229 15.70 0.68 9.86
CA VAL A 229 16.41 1.17 8.67
C VAL A 229 17.92 1.11 8.85
N GLU A 230 18.43 1.60 10.01
CA GLU A 230 19.85 1.63 10.31
C GLU A 230 20.46 0.22 10.34
N ASN A 231 19.79 -0.73 11.00
CA ASN A 231 20.25 -2.11 11.10
C ASN A 231 20.27 -2.81 9.74
N ILE A 232 19.25 -2.61 8.92
CA ILE A 232 19.17 -3.22 7.58
C ILE A 232 20.25 -2.63 6.67
N PHE A 233 20.35 -1.30 6.57
CA PHE A 233 21.30 -0.68 5.65
C PHE A 233 22.77 -0.75 6.11
N SER A 234 23.03 -1.12 7.36
CA SER A 234 24.39 -1.48 7.79
C SER A 234 24.87 -2.83 7.24
N ARG A 235 23.95 -3.70 6.79
CA ARG A 235 24.26 -5.05 6.25
C ARG A 235 24.48 -5.04 4.73
N VAL A 236 25.38 -4.16 4.26
CA VAL A 236 25.61 -3.92 2.82
C VAL A 236 25.96 -5.20 2.06
N GLU A 237 26.82 -6.06 2.61
CA GLU A 237 27.23 -7.30 1.95
C GLU A 237 26.06 -8.27 1.76
N GLU A 238 25.18 -8.40 2.77
CA GLU A 238 24.00 -9.27 2.69
C GLU A 238 22.99 -8.73 1.68
N LEU A 239 22.71 -7.41 1.69
CA LEU A 239 21.82 -6.77 0.72
C LEU A 239 22.36 -6.93 -0.71
N THR A 240 23.65 -6.69 -0.92
CA THR A 240 24.30 -6.88 -2.22
C THR A 240 24.20 -8.32 -2.72
N ALA A 241 24.36 -9.31 -1.83
CA ALA A 241 24.19 -10.72 -2.16
C ALA A 241 22.75 -11.05 -2.59
N MET A 242 21.74 -10.30 -2.12
CA MET A 242 20.34 -10.41 -2.51
C MET A 242 19.96 -9.58 -3.75
N GLY A 243 20.93 -8.89 -4.38
CA GLY A 243 20.72 -8.05 -5.56
C GLY A 243 20.08 -6.69 -5.25
N LEU A 244 20.35 -6.13 -4.07
CA LEU A 244 19.87 -4.84 -3.57
C LEU A 244 21.02 -3.87 -3.36
#